data_cd7b95ad1e1380b58c23cf1c027d57ef
#
_entry.id   cd7b95ad1e1380b58c23cf1c027d57ef
#
_cell.length_a   1.000
_cell.length_b   1.000
_cell.length_c   1.000
_cell.angle_alpha   90.00
_cell.angle_beta   90.00
_cell.angle_gamma   90.00
#
_symmetry.space_group_name_H-M   'P 1'
#
loop_
_entity.id
_entity.type
_entity.pdbx_description
1 polymer ?
#
loop_
_entity_poly.entity_id
_entity_poly.type
_entity_poly.pdbx_seq_one_letter_code
_entity_poly.pdbx_strand_id
1 'polypeptide(L)'
;MAARKNKKPTAEPARVSAKDLHVKGLKSEVQEQPISDTLKYNYMPYAMSVIISRAIPEIDGFKPSHRKLLYTMYQMHLLSGARTKSANIVGATMKLNPHGDAAIYDTMVRMSKGYGALLHPFVDSKGNFGKVYSRDMAWAASRYTEARLDGICGELFRDIDQDTVDFVDNYDGKLKEPSLLPTTFPNILVSANKGIAVGMASDICGFNLSEVCDTTIALMENPNHDILSTMLAPDLPTGGELIFDEKTLREIYDTGRGSFKVRAKWRYIPKQNVIEVYEIPYSTTTEAIVDKVVELVKQGKAKEISDIRDETDLSGLKLAIDLKRGSDPEKVMQKLFRLTPLLDSQSCNFNVLINGQPRVMGVRELLQEWITWRMDCVRRRLNWSIARKSEKLHLLQGL
;
A
#
# COMPACT_ATOMS: atom_id res chain seq x y z
N MET A 1 -29.04 26.61 -49.52
CA MET A 1 -29.39 27.57 -48.45
C MET A 1 -30.22 26.85 -47.40
N ALA A 2 -29.64 26.42 -46.30
CA ALA A 2 -30.35 25.74 -45.22
C ALA A 2 -30.38 26.68 -44.01
N ALA A 3 -31.58 27.01 -43.57
CA ALA A 3 -31.87 27.98 -42.52
C ALA A 3 -31.37 27.46 -41.17
N ARG A 4 -30.46 28.21 -40.51
CA ARG A 4 -30.07 28.02 -39.12
C ARG A 4 -31.29 28.29 -38.22
N LYS A 5 -31.82 27.25 -37.55
CA LYS A 5 -32.79 27.40 -36.48
C LYS A 5 -32.09 28.05 -35.28
N ASN A 6 -32.49 29.27 -34.94
CA ASN A 6 -32.13 29.94 -33.70
C ASN A 6 -32.58 29.09 -32.50
N LYS A 7 -31.65 28.55 -31.72
CA LYS A 7 -31.92 28.00 -30.38
C LYS A 7 -32.30 29.21 -29.49
N LYS A 8 -33.52 29.17 -28.93
CA LYS A 8 -33.91 30.08 -27.84
C LYS A 8 -32.90 29.93 -26.70
N PRO A 9 -32.54 31.04 -26.03
CA PRO A 9 -31.70 30.99 -24.82
C PRO A 9 -32.42 30.10 -23.80
N THR A 10 -31.72 29.14 -23.24
CA THR A 10 -32.15 28.34 -22.07
C THR A 10 -32.49 29.31 -20.96
N ALA A 11 -33.71 29.24 -20.43
CA ALA A 11 -34.15 30.03 -19.29
C ALA A 11 -33.17 29.86 -18.15
N GLU A 12 -32.74 30.95 -17.52
CA GLU A 12 -31.98 30.90 -16.28
C GLU A 12 -32.75 30.05 -15.25
N PRO A 13 -32.08 29.21 -14.46
CA PRO A 13 -32.73 28.43 -13.43
C PRO A 13 -33.47 29.32 -12.46
N ALA A 14 -34.72 28.96 -12.12
CA ALA A 14 -35.54 29.74 -11.20
C ALA A 14 -34.85 29.85 -9.85
N ARG A 15 -34.71 31.09 -9.35
CA ARG A 15 -34.13 31.33 -8.01
C ARG A 15 -35.21 31.07 -6.96
N VAL A 16 -34.97 30.10 -6.08
CA VAL A 16 -35.86 29.76 -4.97
C VAL A 16 -35.36 30.48 -3.71
N SER A 17 -36.24 31.25 -3.06
CA SER A 17 -35.86 31.97 -1.83
C SER A 17 -35.93 31.06 -0.61
N ALA A 18 -35.18 31.37 0.45
CA ALA A 18 -35.22 30.63 1.72
C ALA A 18 -36.62 30.57 2.36
N LYS A 19 -37.52 31.51 2.00
CA LYS A 19 -38.91 31.48 2.44
C LYS A 19 -39.72 30.35 1.86
N ASP A 20 -39.40 29.94 0.63
CA ASP A 20 -40.08 28.85 -0.07
C ASP A 20 -39.67 27.45 0.46
N LEU A 21 -38.57 27.40 1.19
CA LEU A 21 -38.09 26.19 1.86
C LEU A 21 -38.53 26.07 3.33
N HIS A 22 -39.36 26.97 3.83
CA HIS A 22 -39.82 27.04 5.25
C HIS A 22 -38.68 27.06 6.28
N VAL A 23 -37.46 27.48 5.92
CA VAL A 23 -36.31 27.60 6.84
C VAL A 23 -36.24 29.00 7.42
N LYS A 24 -36.69 29.15 8.66
CA LYS A 24 -36.66 30.46 9.36
C LYS A 24 -35.20 30.89 9.61
N GLY A 25 -34.87 32.12 9.19
CA GLY A 25 -33.56 32.76 9.49
C GLY A 25 -32.47 32.57 8.44
N LEU A 26 -32.70 31.81 7.37
CA LEU A 26 -31.75 31.69 6.27
C LEU A 26 -31.74 32.98 5.41
N LYS A 27 -30.60 33.65 5.31
CA LYS A 27 -30.40 34.87 4.48
C LYS A 27 -29.72 34.55 3.13
N SER A 28 -29.74 33.30 2.68
CA SER A 28 -29.11 32.83 1.44
C SER A 28 -30.14 32.53 0.36
N GLU A 29 -29.82 32.85 -0.88
CA GLU A 29 -30.58 32.39 -2.03
C GLU A 29 -30.28 30.94 -2.35
N VAL A 30 -31.30 30.16 -2.64
CA VAL A 30 -31.14 28.77 -3.12
C VAL A 30 -31.14 28.79 -4.66
N GLN A 31 -30.09 28.26 -5.26
CA GLN A 31 -30.01 28.12 -6.71
C GLN A 31 -30.21 26.66 -7.10
N GLU A 32 -31.06 26.43 -8.09
CA GLU A 32 -31.19 25.11 -8.69
C GLU A 32 -30.00 24.84 -9.61
N GLN A 33 -29.31 23.73 -9.37
CA GLN A 33 -28.19 23.27 -10.19
C GLN A 33 -28.47 21.86 -10.66
N PRO A 34 -28.32 21.56 -11.97
CA PRO A 34 -28.43 20.21 -12.49
C PRO A 34 -27.43 19.28 -11.80
N ILE A 35 -27.86 18.07 -11.48
CA ILE A 35 -26.98 17.06 -10.84
C ILE A 35 -25.74 16.76 -11.69
N SER A 36 -25.87 16.82 -13.02
CA SER A 36 -24.74 16.66 -13.94
C SER A 36 -23.65 17.73 -13.73
N ASP A 37 -24.04 18.97 -13.46
CA ASP A 37 -23.11 20.07 -13.23
C ASP A 37 -22.46 19.96 -11.84
N THR A 38 -23.23 19.55 -10.83
CA THR A 38 -22.69 19.23 -9.50
C THR A 38 -21.65 18.11 -9.57
N LEU A 39 -21.93 17.04 -10.30
CA LEU A 39 -20.99 15.95 -10.51
C LEU A 39 -19.73 16.42 -11.24
N LYS A 40 -19.88 17.19 -12.31
CA LYS A 40 -18.75 17.66 -13.12
C LYS A 40 -17.85 18.67 -12.42
N TYR A 41 -18.44 19.65 -11.74
CA TYR A 41 -17.68 20.78 -11.20
C TYR A 41 -17.29 20.62 -9.73
N ASN A 42 -18.04 19.81 -8.95
CA ASN A 42 -17.78 19.65 -7.52
C ASN A 42 -17.23 18.25 -7.19
N TYR A 43 -17.85 17.19 -7.73
CA TYR A 43 -17.50 15.82 -7.38
C TYR A 43 -16.27 15.29 -8.14
N MET A 44 -16.16 15.57 -9.44
CA MET A 44 -15.04 15.11 -10.26
C MET A 44 -13.68 15.63 -9.75
N PRO A 45 -13.50 16.93 -9.40
CA PRO A 45 -12.24 17.39 -8.83
C PRO A 45 -11.89 16.70 -7.51
N TYR A 46 -12.88 16.44 -6.66
CA TYR A 46 -12.69 15.65 -5.44
C TYR A 46 -12.26 14.22 -5.76
N ALA A 47 -12.97 13.54 -6.65
CA ALA A 47 -12.63 12.17 -7.06
C ALA A 47 -11.22 12.09 -7.61
N MET A 48 -10.83 13.02 -8.49
CA MET A 48 -9.47 13.08 -9.05
C MET A 48 -8.41 13.35 -7.97
N SER A 49 -8.68 14.22 -7.03
CA SER A 49 -7.73 14.47 -5.92
C SER A 49 -7.52 13.22 -5.06
N VAL A 50 -8.58 12.44 -4.80
CA VAL A 50 -8.48 11.17 -4.05
C VAL A 50 -7.67 10.13 -4.83
N ILE A 51 -7.86 10.05 -6.14
CA ILE A 51 -7.13 9.12 -7.00
C ILE A 51 -5.63 9.47 -7.03
N ILE A 52 -5.31 10.71 -7.41
CA ILE A 52 -3.93 11.13 -7.70
C ILE A 52 -3.13 11.39 -6.43
N SER A 53 -3.75 12.06 -5.43
CA SER A 53 -3.00 12.56 -4.28
C SER A 53 -3.12 11.72 -3.02
N ARG A 54 -3.85 10.59 -3.06
CA ARG A 54 -4.09 9.79 -1.83
C ARG A 54 -4.02 8.28 -2.01
N ALA A 55 -4.77 7.70 -2.97
CA ALA A 55 -5.10 6.29 -2.92
C ALA A 55 -4.23 5.39 -3.80
N ILE A 56 -3.87 5.86 -5.00
CA ILE A 56 -3.18 5.06 -5.99
C ILE A 56 -1.66 5.34 -5.89
N PRO A 57 -0.81 4.29 -5.84
CA PRO A 57 0.63 4.48 -5.84
C PRO A 57 1.17 4.92 -7.20
N GLU A 58 2.33 5.55 -7.21
CA GLU A 58 3.09 5.87 -8.42
C GLU A 58 4.15 4.82 -8.69
N ILE A 59 4.89 4.99 -9.80
CA ILE A 59 5.86 3.99 -10.28
C ILE A 59 7.00 3.68 -9.28
N ASP A 60 7.30 4.58 -8.35
CA ASP A 60 8.25 4.36 -7.26
C ASP A 60 7.68 3.44 -6.14
N GLY A 61 6.41 3.03 -6.24
CA GLY A 61 5.73 2.17 -5.28
C GLY A 61 5.13 2.89 -4.08
N PHE A 62 5.14 4.22 -4.08
CA PHE A 62 4.67 5.01 -2.95
C PHE A 62 3.44 5.85 -3.28
N LYS A 63 2.63 6.07 -2.27
CA LYS A 63 1.63 7.14 -2.23
C LYS A 63 2.28 8.43 -1.75
N PRO A 64 1.70 9.60 -2.02
CA PRO A 64 2.26 10.87 -1.55
C PRO A 64 2.51 10.92 -0.03
N SER A 65 1.61 10.37 0.80
CA SER A 65 1.78 10.33 2.26
C SER A 65 3.00 9.51 2.70
N HIS A 66 3.24 8.36 2.05
CA HIS A 66 4.42 7.54 2.29
C HIS A 66 5.71 8.29 1.95
N ARG A 67 5.74 8.89 0.76
CA ARG A 67 6.91 9.60 0.24
C ARG A 67 7.28 10.80 1.11
N LYS A 68 6.29 11.61 1.52
CA LYS A 68 6.48 12.76 2.41
C LYS A 68 7.04 12.36 3.77
N LEU A 69 6.52 11.30 4.37
CA LEU A 69 7.00 10.79 5.64
C LEU A 69 8.46 10.28 5.54
N LEU A 70 8.75 9.42 4.55
CA LEU A 70 10.10 8.87 4.37
C LEU A 70 11.10 9.96 4.03
N TYR A 71 10.74 10.92 3.18
CA TYR A 71 11.60 12.06 2.86
C TYR A 71 11.86 12.96 4.06
N THR A 72 10.84 13.23 4.90
CA THR A 72 11.05 13.96 6.17
C THR A 72 12.05 13.24 7.06
N MET A 73 11.91 11.91 7.20
CA MET A 73 12.86 11.11 7.99
C MET A 73 14.28 11.16 7.41
N TYR A 74 14.41 11.16 6.07
CA TYR A 74 15.69 11.33 5.39
C TYR A 74 16.31 12.70 5.66
N GLN A 75 15.54 13.79 5.56
CA GLN A 75 15.98 15.14 5.90
C GLN A 75 16.38 15.31 7.38
N MET A 76 15.78 14.52 8.29
CA MET A 76 16.15 14.44 9.70
C MET A 76 17.41 13.58 9.93
N HIS A 77 18.08 13.12 8.88
CA HIS A 77 19.27 12.24 8.93
C HIS A 77 19.05 10.92 9.67
N LEU A 78 17.83 10.38 9.61
CA LEU A 78 17.46 9.15 10.32
C LEU A 78 17.81 7.86 9.56
N LEU A 79 18.55 7.94 8.44
CA LEU A 79 19.07 6.77 7.75
C LEU A 79 20.23 6.12 8.54
N SER A 80 20.97 6.93 9.28
CA SER A 80 22.06 6.51 10.17
C SER A 80 21.88 7.13 11.56
N GLY A 81 22.42 6.50 12.59
CA GLY A 81 22.37 7.02 13.94
C GLY A 81 21.21 6.48 14.79
N ALA A 82 20.91 7.18 15.88
CA ALA A 82 19.93 6.76 16.87
C ALA A 82 18.48 6.98 16.40
N ARG A 83 17.56 6.16 16.91
CA ARG A 83 16.11 6.41 16.74
C ARG A 83 15.69 7.68 17.49
N THR A 84 14.70 8.37 16.97
CA THR A 84 14.04 9.50 17.65
C THR A 84 12.59 9.15 18.00
N LYS A 85 11.96 9.94 18.86
CA LYS A 85 10.53 9.75 19.17
C LYS A 85 9.67 9.88 17.91
N SER A 86 8.74 8.97 17.75
CA SER A 86 7.82 8.99 16.60
C SER A 86 7.04 10.31 16.53
N ALA A 87 6.68 10.89 17.67
CA ALA A 87 6.01 12.21 17.72
C ALA A 87 6.83 13.33 17.07
N ASN A 88 8.17 13.32 17.18
CA ASN A 88 9.06 14.30 16.54
C ASN A 88 9.01 14.17 15.01
N ILE A 89 9.03 12.93 14.51
CA ILE A 89 8.95 12.64 13.08
C ILE A 89 7.59 13.10 12.54
N VAL A 90 6.50 12.75 13.24
CA VAL A 90 5.13 13.15 12.87
C VAL A 90 5.02 14.67 12.78
N GLY A 91 5.49 15.39 13.82
CA GLY A 91 5.47 16.86 13.84
C GLY A 91 6.28 17.48 12.70
N ALA A 92 7.45 16.93 12.38
CA ALA A 92 8.25 17.39 11.25
C ALA A 92 7.57 17.13 9.90
N THR A 93 6.90 15.97 9.75
CA THR A 93 6.21 15.59 8.51
C THR A 93 5.01 16.49 8.20
N MET A 94 4.37 17.09 9.20
CA MET A 94 3.24 18.02 8.99
C MET A 94 3.63 19.23 8.13
N LYS A 95 4.91 19.58 8.05
CA LYS A 95 5.40 20.66 7.15
C LYS A 95 5.26 20.33 5.67
N LEU A 96 5.26 19.04 5.31
CA LEU A 96 5.06 18.56 3.95
C LEU A 96 3.66 17.96 3.74
N ASN A 97 3.06 17.40 4.79
CA ASN A 97 1.76 16.73 4.75
C ASN A 97 0.76 17.42 5.69
N PRO A 98 -0.10 18.33 5.18
CA PRO A 98 -1.02 19.14 6.00
C PRO A 98 -2.26 18.35 6.45
N HIS A 99 -2.06 17.14 6.93
CA HIS A 99 -3.11 16.27 7.50
C HIS A 99 -2.88 16.07 9.00
N GLY A 100 -3.88 15.50 9.68
CA GLY A 100 -3.81 15.23 11.11
C GLY A 100 -2.64 14.30 11.48
N ASP A 101 -2.06 14.54 12.65
CA ASP A 101 -0.94 13.78 13.22
C ASP A 101 -1.23 12.27 13.32
N ALA A 102 -2.45 11.90 13.64
CA ALA A 102 -2.89 10.50 13.69
C ALA A 102 -2.71 9.80 12.33
N ALA A 103 -3.11 10.42 11.21
CA ALA A 103 -2.97 9.84 9.88
C ALA A 103 -1.50 9.66 9.46
N ILE A 104 -0.64 10.60 9.84
CA ILE A 104 0.81 10.50 9.59
C ILE A 104 1.40 9.37 10.43
N TYR A 105 1.02 9.26 11.69
CA TYR A 105 1.50 8.20 12.57
C TYR A 105 1.01 6.81 12.11
N ASP A 106 -0.25 6.67 11.71
CA ASP A 106 -0.78 5.43 11.12
C ASP A 106 -0.01 5.01 9.87
N THR A 107 0.38 5.97 9.04
CA THR A 107 1.24 5.71 7.86
C THR A 107 2.61 5.17 8.29
N MET A 108 3.24 5.77 9.33
CA MET A 108 4.49 5.29 9.90
C MET A 108 4.37 3.88 10.45
N VAL A 109 3.30 3.60 11.20
CA VAL A 109 3.01 2.28 11.77
C VAL A 109 2.96 1.22 10.67
N ARG A 110 2.20 1.47 9.60
CA ARG A 110 2.05 0.53 8.49
C ARG A 110 3.36 0.22 7.76
N MET A 111 4.31 1.15 7.74
CA MET A 111 5.64 0.96 7.15
C MET A 111 6.67 0.42 8.14
N SER A 112 6.31 0.19 9.40
CA SER A 112 7.24 -0.20 10.45
C SER A 112 7.47 -1.71 10.49
N LYS A 113 8.68 -2.08 10.89
CA LYS A 113 9.07 -3.46 11.17
C LYS A 113 8.21 -4.07 12.30
N GLY A 114 7.86 -3.29 13.30
CA GLY A 114 7.07 -3.76 14.45
C GLY A 114 5.66 -4.19 14.06
N TYR A 115 5.03 -3.53 13.11
CA TYR A 115 3.68 -3.84 12.65
C TYR A 115 3.61 -5.07 11.74
N GLY A 116 4.61 -5.27 10.89
CA GLY A 116 4.73 -6.47 10.07
C GLY A 116 3.81 -6.51 8.83
N ALA A 117 3.47 -5.36 8.26
CA ALA A 117 2.63 -5.28 7.05
C ALA A 117 3.42 -5.38 5.73
N LEU A 118 4.74 -5.26 5.77
CA LEU A 118 5.61 -5.26 4.59
C LEU A 118 6.65 -6.36 4.69
N LEU A 119 7.01 -6.96 3.56
CA LEU A 119 8.13 -7.90 3.44
C LEU A 119 9.46 -7.21 3.79
N HIS A 120 9.63 -5.98 3.31
CA HIS A 120 10.78 -5.13 3.59
C HIS A 120 10.31 -3.80 4.20
N PRO A 121 10.20 -3.71 5.53
CA PRO A 121 9.77 -2.49 6.20
C PRO A 121 10.75 -1.33 5.98
N PHE A 122 10.23 -0.11 5.84
CA PHE A 122 11.02 1.10 5.65
C PHE A 122 11.36 1.82 6.97
N VAL A 123 10.62 1.50 8.02
CA VAL A 123 10.77 2.13 9.34
C VAL A 123 11.28 1.10 10.34
N ASP A 124 12.52 1.29 10.80
CA ASP A 124 13.10 0.55 11.92
C ASP A 124 12.54 1.13 13.22
N SER A 125 11.72 0.34 13.90
CA SER A 125 10.84 0.74 14.98
C SER A 125 11.24 0.14 16.32
N LYS A 126 11.04 0.91 17.41
CA LYS A 126 11.22 0.45 18.80
C LYS A 126 9.99 0.84 19.63
N GLY A 127 9.47 -0.11 20.38
CA GLY A 127 8.26 0.02 21.17
C GLY A 127 7.09 -0.75 20.55
N ASN A 128 5.87 -0.53 21.06
CA ASN A 128 4.69 -1.22 20.59
C ASN A 128 4.10 -0.52 19.35
N PHE A 129 4.26 -1.14 18.19
CA PHE A 129 3.69 -0.71 16.91
C PHE A 129 2.48 -1.56 16.50
N GLY A 130 1.91 -2.35 17.41
CA GLY A 130 0.80 -3.25 17.09
C GLY A 130 1.22 -4.41 16.19
N LYS A 131 0.24 -5.12 15.64
CA LYS A 131 0.45 -6.22 14.68
C LYS A 131 -0.61 -6.20 13.60
N VAL A 132 -0.18 -6.37 12.35
CA VAL A 132 -1.08 -6.35 11.18
C VAL A 132 -2.13 -7.45 11.21
N TYR A 133 -1.81 -8.58 11.81
CA TYR A 133 -2.68 -9.76 11.93
C TYR A 133 -3.65 -9.70 13.12
N SER A 134 -3.64 -8.63 13.91
CA SER A 134 -4.53 -8.49 15.06
C SER A 134 -5.15 -7.09 15.12
N ARG A 135 -6.47 -7.06 15.27
CA ARG A 135 -7.26 -5.84 15.50
C ARG A 135 -7.10 -5.30 16.92
N ASP A 136 -6.92 -6.20 17.89
CA ASP A 136 -6.88 -5.87 19.32
C ASP A 136 -5.47 -5.49 19.79
N MET A 137 -4.41 -5.91 19.06
CA MET A 137 -3.03 -5.50 19.32
C MET A 137 -2.77 -4.11 18.71
N ALA A 138 -3.38 -3.07 19.28
CA ALA A 138 -3.19 -1.70 18.86
C ALA A 138 -1.79 -1.18 19.20
N TRP A 139 -1.32 -0.20 18.42
CA TRP A 139 -0.05 0.47 18.68
C TRP A 139 -0.14 1.50 19.79
N ALA A 140 0.98 1.74 20.46
CA ALA A 140 1.09 2.78 21.48
C ALA A 140 1.11 4.18 20.85
N ALA A 141 0.76 5.20 21.62
CA ALA A 141 0.83 6.58 21.17
C ALA A 141 2.26 6.97 20.74
N SER A 142 2.39 7.87 19.76
CA SER A 142 3.65 8.27 19.11
C SER A 142 4.71 8.80 20.08
N ARG A 143 4.30 9.32 21.24
CA ARG A 143 5.21 9.79 22.30
C ARG A 143 5.98 8.66 23.01
N TYR A 144 5.48 7.43 22.95
CA TYR A 144 6.09 6.25 23.59
C TYR A 144 6.98 5.43 22.67
N THR A 145 6.81 5.57 21.36
CA THR A 145 7.53 4.81 20.35
C THR A 145 8.70 5.60 19.77
N GLU A 146 9.68 4.88 19.22
CA GLU A 146 10.84 5.46 18.57
C GLU A 146 11.04 4.82 17.19
N ALA A 147 11.54 5.62 16.24
CA ALA A 147 11.73 5.17 14.88
C ALA A 147 12.96 5.84 14.23
N ARG A 148 13.46 5.17 13.20
CA ARG A 148 14.40 5.69 12.20
C ARG A 148 14.12 5.00 10.86
N LEU A 149 14.79 5.41 9.79
CA LEU A 149 14.75 4.69 8.53
C LEU A 149 15.48 3.34 8.66
N ASP A 150 14.91 2.32 8.03
CA ASP A 150 15.59 1.04 7.83
C ASP A 150 16.70 1.18 6.77
N GLY A 151 17.68 0.28 6.79
CA GLY A 151 18.81 0.29 5.86
C GLY A 151 18.41 0.23 4.38
N ILE A 152 17.30 -0.44 4.06
CA ILE A 152 16.78 -0.52 2.69
C ILE A 152 16.44 0.86 2.11
N CYS A 153 16.12 1.84 2.96
CA CYS A 153 15.84 3.21 2.53
C CYS A 153 17.05 3.89 1.86
N GLY A 154 18.27 3.40 2.11
CA GLY A 154 19.45 3.82 1.34
C GLY A 154 19.27 3.63 -0.16
N GLU A 155 18.53 2.58 -0.57
CA GLU A 155 18.24 2.29 -1.97
C GLU A 155 17.06 3.11 -2.52
N LEU A 156 16.23 3.68 -1.65
CA LEU A 156 15.16 4.60 -2.06
C LEU A 156 15.67 6.01 -2.34
N PHE A 157 16.67 6.46 -1.56
CA PHE A 157 17.21 7.82 -1.60
C PHE A 157 18.55 7.92 -2.30
N ARG A 158 19.07 6.81 -2.87
CA ARG A 158 20.36 6.82 -3.56
C ARG A 158 20.38 7.89 -4.65
N ASP A 159 21.37 8.76 -4.57
CA ASP A 159 21.60 9.84 -5.55
C ASP A 159 20.44 10.87 -5.65
N ILE A 160 19.56 11.00 -4.67
CA ILE A 160 18.45 11.97 -4.69
C ILE A 160 18.94 13.41 -4.83
N ASP A 161 20.12 13.73 -4.31
CA ASP A 161 20.75 15.05 -4.36
C ASP A 161 21.50 15.32 -5.69
N GLN A 162 21.43 14.40 -6.66
CA GLN A 162 22.12 14.46 -7.94
C GLN A 162 21.15 14.68 -9.13
N ASP A 163 20.09 15.46 -8.91
CA ASP A 163 19.08 15.80 -9.91
C ASP A 163 18.39 14.58 -10.56
N THR A 164 18.28 13.49 -9.83
CA THR A 164 17.71 12.23 -10.35
C THR A 164 16.18 12.28 -10.51
N VAL A 165 15.49 13.11 -9.72
CA VAL A 165 14.04 13.29 -9.72
C VAL A 165 13.69 14.78 -9.61
N ASP A 166 12.44 15.11 -9.96
CA ASP A 166 11.95 16.48 -9.85
C ASP A 166 11.56 16.81 -8.41
N PHE A 167 11.77 18.05 -8.01
CA PHE A 167 11.33 18.62 -6.77
C PHE A 167 10.23 19.65 -7.03
N VAL A 168 9.12 19.51 -6.35
CA VAL A 168 7.97 20.39 -6.44
C VAL A 168 7.79 21.17 -5.14
N ASP A 169 7.05 22.27 -5.19
CA ASP A 169 6.69 23.02 -3.99
C ASP A 169 5.71 22.19 -3.13
N ASN A 170 5.90 22.28 -1.82
CA ASN A 170 4.92 21.74 -0.87
C ASN A 170 3.64 22.57 -0.90
N TYR A 171 2.64 22.19 -0.10
CA TYR A 171 1.29 22.79 -0.09
C TYR A 171 1.26 24.31 0.20
N ASP A 172 2.27 24.88 0.88
CA ASP A 172 2.35 26.32 1.20
C ASP A 172 3.48 27.05 0.44
N GLY A 173 4.17 26.38 -0.47
CA GLY A 173 5.23 26.93 -1.31
C GLY A 173 6.53 27.27 -0.58
N LYS A 174 6.68 26.89 0.71
CA LYS A 174 7.88 27.22 1.50
C LYS A 174 8.99 26.18 1.46
N LEU A 175 8.64 24.95 1.17
CA LEU A 175 9.56 23.81 1.12
C LEU A 175 9.45 23.12 -0.22
N LYS A 176 10.50 22.36 -0.56
CA LYS A 176 10.51 21.48 -1.71
C LYS A 176 10.38 20.03 -1.27
N GLU A 177 9.66 19.24 -2.03
CA GLU A 177 9.51 17.80 -1.83
C GLU A 177 9.74 17.06 -3.16
N PRO A 178 10.30 15.83 -3.14
CA PRO A 178 10.49 15.06 -4.35
C PRO A 178 9.14 14.59 -4.90
N SER A 179 8.96 14.69 -6.20
CA SER A 179 7.76 14.16 -6.88
C SER A 179 7.70 12.63 -6.80
N LEU A 180 8.85 11.97 -6.97
CA LEU A 180 9.08 10.53 -6.85
C LEU A 180 10.38 10.27 -6.10
N LEU A 181 10.56 9.06 -5.54
CA LEU A 181 11.84 8.63 -4.96
C LEU A 181 12.65 7.84 -6.00
N PRO A 182 13.97 8.10 -6.16
CA PRO A 182 14.80 7.45 -7.17
C PRO A 182 15.17 6.01 -6.80
N THR A 183 14.15 5.16 -6.59
CA THR A 183 14.33 3.78 -6.16
C THR A 183 15.26 2.99 -7.08
N THR A 184 16.20 2.24 -6.50
CA THR A 184 17.16 1.44 -7.27
C THR A 184 16.66 0.04 -7.61
N PHE A 185 15.50 -0.33 -7.08
CA PHE A 185 14.78 -1.57 -7.36
C PHE A 185 13.30 -1.29 -7.58
N PRO A 186 12.54 -2.17 -8.27
CA PRO A 186 11.11 -1.96 -8.57
C PRO A 186 10.23 -2.13 -7.33
N ASN A 187 10.26 -1.16 -6.42
CA ASN A 187 9.54 -1.20 -5.16
C ASN A 187 8.02 -1.35 -5.34
N ILE A 188 7.47 -0.91 -6.47
CA ILE A 188 6.04 -1.06 -6.79
C ILE A 188 5.55 -2.53 -6.76
N LEU A 189 6.44 -3.50 -7.00
CA LEU A 189 6.15 -4.94 -6.90
C LEU A 189 6.68 -5.58 -5.62
N VAL A 190 7.66 -4.96 -4.94
CA VAL A 190 8.22 -5.51 -3.70
C VAL A 190 7.32 -5.21 -2.50
N SER A 191 6.79 -4.00 -2.42
CA SER A 191 5.94 -3.56 -1.31
C SER A 191 4.47 -3.65 -1.64
N ALA A 192 3.72 -4.48 -0.91
CA ALA A 192 2.29 -4.56 -1.03
C ALA A 192 1.64 -3.18 -0.84
N ASN A 193 0.68 -2.85 -1.70
CA ASN A 193 -0.01 -1.57 -1.66
C ASN A 193 -1.51 -1.76 -1.88
N LYS A 194 -2.32 -1.25 -0.96
CA LYS A 194 -3.77 -1.27 -1.08
C LYS A 194 -4.32 0.13 -0.94
N GLY A 195 -5.14 0.56 -1.90
CA GLY A 195 -5.77 1.87 -1.93
C GLY A 195 -7.18 1.82 -2.46
N ILE A 196 -8.07 2.57 -1.83
CA ILE A 196 -9.47 2.70 -2.25
C ILE A 196 -9.68 4.17 -2.62
N ALA A 197 -9.97 4.40 -3.89
CA ALA A 197 -10.29 5.71 -4.43
C ALA A 197 -11.77 5.79 -4.82
N VAL A 198 -12.16 6.89 -5.41
CA VAL A 198 -13.51 7.07 -5.96
C VAL A 198 -13.57 6.43 -7.34
N GLY A 199 -14.43 5.42 -7.51
CA GLY A 199 -14.62 4.73 -8.78
C GLY A 199 -13.51 3.76 -9.19
N MET A 200 -12.41 3.66 -8.41
CA MET A 200 -11.32 2.71 -8.66
C MET A 200 -10.58 2.33 -7.38
N ALA A 201 -9.82 1.26 -7.45
CA ALA A 201 -8.98 0.78 -6.37
C ALA A 201 -7.62 0.32 -6.90
N SER A 202 -6.65 0.19 -6.01
CA SER A 202 -5.38 -0.49 -6.24
C SER A 202 -5.20 -1.56 -5.17
N ASP A 203 -4.82 -2.76 -5.55
CA ASP A 203 -4.47 -3.86 -4.65
C ASP A 203 -3.29 -4.62 -5.28
N ILE A 204 -2.09 -4.23 -4.89
CA ILE A 204 -0.83 -4.80 -5.40
C ILE A 204 -0.25 -5.66 -4.30
N CYS A 205 -0.14 -6.96 -4.55
CA CYS A 205 0.55 -7.88 -3.65
C CYS A 205 2.07 -7.68 -3.71
N GLY A 206 2.76 -8.02 -2.63
CA GLY A 206 4.22 -8.01 -2.59
C GLY A 206 4.82 -9.24 -3.23
N PHE A 207 6.04 -9.09 -3.75
CA PHE A 207 6.83 -10.18 -4.31
C PHE A 207 8.23 -10.21 -3.67
N ASN A 208 8.89 -11.33 -3.75
CA ASN A 208 10.26 -11.47 -3.27
C ASN A 208 11.20 -10.49 -3.95
N LEU A 209 11.99 -9.75 -3.16
CA LEU A 209 12.90 -8.72 -3.68
C LEU A 209 13.93 -9.29 -4.68
N SER A 210 14.53 -10.44 -4.39
CA SER A 210 15.50 -11.07 -5.29
C SER A 210 14.84 -11.49 -6.59
N GLU A 211 13.67 -12.14 -6.52
CA GLU A 211 12.92 -12.58 -7.71
C GLU A 211 12.49 -11.39 -8.59
N VAL A 212 12.08 -10.28 -7.98
CA VAL A 212 11.73 -9.03 -8.72
C VAL A 212 12.97 -8.46 -9.42
N CYS A 213 14.12 -8.43 -8.74
CA CYS A 213 15.37 -7.96 -9.34
C CYS A 213 15.83 -8.89 -10.47
N ASP A 214 15.83 -10.21 -10.27
CA ASP A 214 16.23 -11.18 -11.28
C ASP A 214 15.30 -11.12 -12.50
N THR A 215 14.01 -11.02 -12.29
CA THR A 215 13.01 -10.84 -13.36
C THR A 215 13.23 -9.54 -14.13
N THR A 216 13.56 -8.46 -13.42
CA THR A 216 13.85 -7.15 -14.04
C THR A 216 15.08 -7.24 -14.93
N ILE A 217 16.16 -7.87 -14.45
CA ILE A 217 17.40 -8.08 -15.22
C ILE A 217 17.10 -8.94 -16.44
N ALA A 218 16.39 -10.06 -16.26
CA ALA A 218 16.02 -10.96 -17.35
C ALA A 218 15.16 -10.26 -18.42
N LEU A 219 14.26 -9.35 -18.03
CA LEU A 219 13.47 -8.53 -18.99
C LEU A 219 14.31 -7.47 -19.71
N MET A 220 15.36 -6.93 -19.10
CA MET A 220 16.30 -6.03 -19.77
C MET A 220 17.10 -6.75 -20.84
N GLU A 221 17.48 -8.02 -20.61
CA GLU A 221 18.21 -8.87 -21.56
C GLU A 221 17.28 -9.44 -22.65
N ASN A 222 16.07 -9.86 -22.25
CA ASN A 222 15.07 -10.45 -23.14
C ASN A 222 13.68 -9.91 -22.83
N PRO A 223 13.12 -8.98 -23.63
CA PRO A 223 11.77 -8.43 -23.42
C PRO A 223 10.64 -9.48 -23.40
N ASN A 224 10.87 -10.67 -23.95
CA ASN A 224 9.92 -11.77 -24.00
C ASN A 224 10.17 -12.84 -22.92
N HIS A 225 11.01 -12.53 -21.91
CA HIS A 225 11.29 -13.46 -20.81
C HIS A 225 10.01 -13.97 -20.14
N ASP A 226 9.94 -15.27 -19.83
CA ASP A 226 8.81 -15.85 -19.08
C ASP A 226 8.92 -15.48 -17.60
N ILE A 227 8.05 -14.58 -17.13
CA ILE A 227 8.09 -14.04 -15.76
C ILE A 227 7.96 -15.14 -14.70
N LEU A 228 7.09 -16.14 -14.93
CA LEU A 228 6.91 -17.24 -13.97
C LEU A 228 8.17 -18.09 -13.77
N SER A 229 9.13 -18.06 -14.70
CA SER A 229 10.39 -18.77 -14.53
C SER A 229 11.33 -18.15 -13.51
N THR A 230 11.20 -16.86 -13.21
CA THR A 230 12.04 -16.12 -12.25
C THR A 230 11.25 -15.56 -11.07
N MET A 231 9.93 -15.43 -11.17
CA MET A 231 9.05 -14.93 -10.12
C MET A 231 7.79 -15.80 -10.07
N LEU A 232 7.86 -16.88 -9.30
CA LEU A 232 6.86 -17.95 -9.32
C LEU A 232 5.51 -17.50 -8.74
N ALA A 233 5.51 -16.80 -7.61
CA ALA A 233 4.30 -16.40 -6.90
C ALA A 233 4.54 -15.18 -5.99
N PRO A 234 3.48 -14.46 -5.57
CA PRO A 234 3.58 -13.44 -4.54
C PRO A 234 4.04 -13.99 -3.19
N ASP A 235 4.76 -13.16 -2.43
CA ASP A 235 5.09 -13.38 -1.02
C ASP A 235 4.19 -12.52 -0.11
N LEU A 236 3.85 -13.06 1.05
CA LEU A 236 2.93 -12.40 1.97
C LEU A 236 3.61 -12.14 3.33
N PRO A 237 3.49 -10.92 3.89
CA PRO A 237 4.15 -10.57 5.16
C PRO A 237 3.72 -11.41 6.36
N THR A 238 2.48 -11.91 6.38
CA THR A 238 1.94 -12.76 7.46
C THR A 238 2.15 -14.25 7.21
N GLY A 239 2.81 -14.62 6.10
CA GLY A 239 3.01 -16.01 5.73
C GLY A 239 1.76 -16.67 5.14
N GLY A 240 1.58 -17.96 5.45
CA GLY A 240 0.56 -18.79 4.85
C GLY A 240 1.08 -19.60 3.67
N GLU A 241 0.20 -20.37 3.06
CA GLU A 241 0.48 -21.17 1.87
C GLU A 241 -0.40 -20.70 0.71
N LEU A 242 0.23 -20.22 -0.34
CA LEU A 242 -0.47 -19.88 -1.57
C LEU A 242 -0.89 -21.17 -2.28
N ILE A 243 -2.16 -21.26 -2.67
CA ILE A 243 -2.65 -22.35 -3.51
C ILE A 243 -2.26 -22.03 -4.95
N PHE A 244 -1.20 -22.71 -5.42
CA PHE A 244 -0.64 -22.46 -6.74
C PHE A 244 -1.56 -22.96 -7.84
N ASP A 245 -1.95 -22.06 -8.72
CA ASP A 245 -2.61 -22.34 -10.00
C ASP A 245 -1.94 -21.49 -11.08
N GLU A 246 -1.18 -22.14 -11.95
CA GLU A 246 -0.37 -21.48 -12.97
C GLU A 246 -1.22 -20.58 -13.89
N LYS A 247 -2.38 -21.07 -14.30
CA LYS A 247 -3.28 -20.31 -15.19
C LYS A 247 -3.73 -19.01 -14.55
N THR A 248 -4.17 -19.07 -13.31
CA THR A 248 -4.60 -17.90 -12.55
C THR A 248 -3.45 -16.91 -12.34
N LEU A 249 -2.25 -17.39 -12.00
CA LEU A 249 -1.09 -16.51 -11.81
C LEU A 249 -0.64 -15.86 -13.11
N ARG A 250 -0.63 -16.60 -14.24
CA ARG A 250 -0.35 -16.01 -15.56
C ARG A 250 -1.34 -14.92 -15.92
N GLU A 251 -2.63 -15.14 -15.69
CA GLU A 251 -3.66 -14.12 -15.93
C GLU A 251 -3.41 -12.85 -15.09
N ILE A 252 -3.08 -13.00 -13.79
CA ILE A 252 -2.73 -11.87 -12.92
C ILE A 252 -1.48 -11.15 -13.44
N TYR A 253 -0.45 -11.90 -13.84
CA TYR A 253 0.80 -11.31 -14.33
C TYR A 253 0.66 -10.60 -15.67
N ASP A 254 -0.22 -11.09 -16.53
CA ASP A 254 -0.47 -10.48 -17.84
C ASP A 254 -1.40 -9.26 -17.76
N THR A 255 -2.42 -9.33 -16.89
CA THR A 255 -3.49 -8.32 -16.86
C THR A 255 -3.45 -7.37 -15.67
N GLY A 256 -2.71 -7.71 -14.61
CA GLY A 256 -2.73 -7.02 -13.32
C GLY A 256 -4.02 -7.22 -12.53
N ARG A 257 -4.88 -8.17 -12.92
CA ARG A 257 -6.18 -8.44 -12.29
C ARG A 257 -6.38 -9.91 -12.05
N GLY A 258 -7.06 -10.23 -10.96
CA GLY A 258 -7.44 -11.58 -10.59
C GLY A 258 -7.46 -11.78 -9.08
N SER A 259 -7.45 -13.03 -8.67
CA SER A 259 -7.33 -13.40 -7.25
C SER A 259 -6.72 -14.78 -7.11
N PHE A 260 -5.94 -14.96 -6.07
CA PHE A 260 -5.38 -16.26 -5.68
C PHE A 260 -5.79 -16.59 -4.25
N LYS A 261 -5.71 -17.86 -3.88
CA LYS A 261 -6.09 -18.32 -2.54
C LYS A 261 -4.87 -18.54 -1.67
N VAL A 262 -5.00 -18.16 -0.41
CA VAL A 262 -3.99 -18.38 0.63
C VAL A 262 -4.64 -19.10 1.80
N ARG A 263 -4.00 -20.14 2.29
CA ARG A 263 -4.43 -20.88 3.48
C ARG A 263 -3.45 -20.70 4.62
N ALA A 264 -3.98 -20.78 5.84
CA ALA A 264 -3.21 -20.76 7.08
C ALA A 264 -2.26 -21.96 7.17
N LYS A 265 -1.09 -21.75 7.78
CA LYS A 265 -0.22 -22.83 8.21
C LYS A 265 -0.57 -23.29 9.62
N TRP A 266 -0.58 -24.57 9.81
CA TRP A 266 -0.96 -25.18 11.06
C TRP A 266 -0.17 -26.45 11.33
N ARG A 267 -0.18 -26.90 12.59
CA ARG A 267 0.35 -28.18 13.01
C ARG A 267 -0.54 -28.79 14.10
N TYR A 268 -0.58 -30.09 14.17
CA TYR A 268 -1.27 -30.80 15.26
C TYR A 268 -0.31 -31.18 16.37
N ILE A 269 -0.68 -30.97 17.62
CA ILE A 269 0.08 -31.31 18.81
C ILE A 269 -0.63 -32.47 19.55
N PRO A 270 -0.23 -33.75 19.29
CA PRO A 270 -0.97 -34.92 19.80
C PRO A 270 -1.08 -34.97 21.31
N LYS A 271 -0.03 -34.58 22.04
CA LYS A 271 0.01 -34.63 23.52
C LYS A 271 -1.05 -33.75 24.17
N GLN A 272 -1.42 -32.66 23.52
CA GLN A 272 -2.42 -31.67 24.01
C GLN A 272 -3.75 -31.82 23.30
N ASN A 273 -3.82 -32.59 22.21
CA ASN A 273 -4.96 -32.70 21.31
C ASN A 273 -5.42 -31.35 20.77
N VAL A 274 -4.43 -30.52 20.34
CA VAL A 274 -4.61 -29.15 19.88
C VAL A 274 -4.12 -28.99 18.45
N ILE A 275 -4.86 -28.24 17.63
CA ILE A 275 -4.40 -27.67 16.38
C ILE A 275 -3.83 -26.29 16.70
N GLU A 276 -2.57 -26.06 16.37
CA GLU A 276 -1.91 -24.77 16.48
C GLU A 276 -1.78 -24.17 15.08
N VAL A 277 -2.41 -22.99 14.87
CA VAL A 277 -2.26 -22.17 13.66
C VAL A 277 -1.22 -21.09 13.96
N TYR A 278 -0.17 -21.00 13.14
CA TYR A 278 0.97 -20.10 13.36
C TYR A 278 1.25 -19.12 12.21
N GLU A 279 0.58 -19.27 11.08
CA GLU A 279 0.53 -18.27 9.99
C GLU A 279 -0.89 -18.21 9.45
N ILE A 280 -1.38 -17.00 9.15
CA ILE A 280 -2.73 -16.78 8.62
C ILE A 280 -2.69 -15.94 7.34
N PRO A 281 -3.72 -16.01 6.48
CA PRO A 281 -3.81 -15.16 5.30
C PRO A 281 -3.72 -13.67 5.66
N TYR A 282 -3.03 -12.91 4.81
CA TYR A 282 -2.82 -11.45 5.01
C TYR A 282 -4.12 -10.64 4.99
N SER A 283 -5.18 -11.20 4.40
CA SER A 283 -6.51 -10.58 4.28
C SER A 283 -7.34 -10.61 5.57
N THR A 284 -6.92 -11.36 6.60
CA THR A 284 -7.72 -11.59 7.81
C THR A 284 -6.94 -11.29 9.10
N THR A 285 -7.63 -11.38 10.24
CA THR A 285 -7.05 -11.21 11.59
C THR A 285 -7.35 -12.39 12.48
N THR A 286 -6.58 -12.53 13.57
CA THR A 286 -6.80 -13.60 14.57
C THR A 286 -8.20 -13.54 15.15
N GLU A 287 -8.68 -12.34 15.47
CA GLU A 287 -10.03 -12.14 16.05
C GLU A 287 -11.14 -12.55 15.07
N ALA A 288 -11.00 -12.21 13.79
CA ALA A 288 -11.99 -12.60 12.78
C ALA A 288 -12.10 -14.11 12.62
N ILE A 289 -10.97 -14.82 12.75
CA ILE A 289 -10.94 -16.28 12.74
C ILE A 289 -11.59 -16.85 14.00
N VAL A 290 -11.21 -16.33 15.16
CA VAL A 290 -11.78 -16.76 16.47
C VAL A 290 -13.29 -16.55 16.49
N ASP A 291 -13.75 -15.35 16.13
CA ASP A 291 -15.19 -15.03 16.08
C ASP A 291 -15.94 -16.00 15.18
N LYS A 292 -15.38 -16.32 14.00
CA LYS A 292 -16.01 -17.23 13.04
C LYS A 292 -16.04 -18.68 13.54
N VAL A 293 -14.96 -19.15 14.16
CA VAL A 293 -14.93 -20.50 14.76
C VAL A 293 -15.95 -20.62 15.90
N VAL A 294 -16.03 -19.63 16.79
CA VAL A 294 -17.01 -19.57 17.88
C VAL A 294 -18.44 -19.59 17.34
N GLU A 295 -18.71 -18.83 16.27
CA GLU A 295 -20.00 -18.85 15.58
C GLU A 295 -20.36 -20.26 15.08
N LEU A 296 -19.41 -20.94 14.41
CA LEU A 296 -19.61 -22.31 13.90
C LEU A 296 -19.87 -23.35 15.02
N VAL A 297 -19.18 -23.20 16.16
CA VAL A 297 -19.41 -24.06 17.32
C VAL A 297 -20.81 -23.83 17.86
N LYS A 298 -21.25 -22.59 18.06
CA LYS A 298 -22.60 -22.23 18.51
C LYS A 298 -23.70 -22.74 17.57
N GLN A 299 -23.45 -22.71 16.25
CA GLN A 299 -24.37 -23.25 15.24
C GLN A 299 -24.35 -24.79 15.15
N GLY A 300 -23.53 -25.48 15.95
CA GLY A 300 -23.36 -26.92 15.90
C GLY A 300 -22.66 -27.46 14.64
N LYS A 301 -22.03 -26.59 13.85
CA LYS A 301 -21.33 -26.96 12.62
C LYS A 301 -19.86 -27.41 12.84
N ALA A 302 -19.30 -27.10 14.00
CA ALA A 302 -17.93 -27.48 14.40
C ALA A 302 -17.94 -28.16 15.76
N LYS A 303 -18.69 -29.25 15.89
CA LYS A 303 -18.90 -29.97 17.15
C LYS A 303 -17.64 -30.63 17.70
N GLU A 304 -16.66 -30.85 16.86
CA GLU A 304 -15.34 -31.44 17.14
C GLU A 304 -14.44 -30.52 17.96
N ILE A 305 -14.71 -29.21 17.93
CA ILE A 305 -13.95 -28.20 18.66
C ILE A 305 -14.53 -28.03 20.05
N SER A 306 -13.67 -28.02 21.07
CA SER A 306 -14.03 -27.73 22.44
C SER A 306 -13.75 -26.30 22.84
N ASP A 307 -12.66 -25.72 22.39
CA ASP A 307 -12.27 -24.32 22.67
C ASP A 307 -11.35 -23.76 21.58
N ILE A 308 -11.24 -22.43 21.50
CA ILE A 308 -10.26 -21.72 20.68
C ILE A 308 -9.71 -20.53 21.47
N ARG A 309 -8.37 -20.38 21.46
CA ARG A 309 -7.68 -19.32 22.18
C ARG A 309 -6.63 -18.67 21.32
N ASP A 310 -6.48 -17.36 21.47
CA ASP A 310 -5.31 -16.63 20.95
C ASP A 310 -4.20 -16.68 22.01
N GLU A 311 -3.14 -17.42 21.72
CA GLU A 311 -1.93 -17.57 22.55
C GLU A 311 -0.73 -16.85 21.93
N THR A 312 -0.98 -15.86 21.06
CA THR A 312 0.06 -15.06 20.40
C THR A 312 0.92 -14.33 21.42
N ASP A 313 2.22 -14.46 21.28
CA ASP A 313 3.21 -13.85 22.16
C ASP A 313 4.38 -13.22 21.35
N LEU A 314 5.49 -12.92 22.03
CA LEU A 314 6.69 -12.35 21.39
C LEU A 314 7.35 -13.30 20.38
N SER A 315 7.10 -14.59 20.45
CA SER A 315 7.63 -15.59 19.51
C SER A 315 6.86 -15.64 18.19
N GLY A 316 5.64 -15.11 18.16
CA GLY A 316 4.82 -15.03 16.97
C GLY A 316 3.36 -15.34 17.19
N LEU A 317 2.61 -15.37 16.07
CA LEU A 317 1.19 -15.71 16.04
C LEU A 317 0.97 -17.17 16.45
N LYS A 318 -0.02 -17.38 17.33
CA LYS A 318 -0.42 -18.70 17.78
C LYS A 318 -1.91 -18.72 18.13
N LEU A 319 -2.71 -19.37 17.30
CA LEU A 319 -4.09 -19.73 17.62
C LEU A 319 -4.16 -21.20 18.02
N ALA A 320 -4.61 -21.49 19.22
CA ALA A 320 -4.78 -22.85 19.74
C ALA A 320 -6.26 -23.28 19.63
N ILE A 321 -6.53 -24.34 18.88
CA ILE A 321 -7.86 -24.93 18.70
C ILE A 321 -7.86 -26.28 19.38
N ASP A 322 -8.54 -26.37 20.53
CA ASP A 322 -8.67 -27.59 21.29
C ASP A 322 -9.71 -28.52 20.66
N LEU A 323 -9.35 -29.76 20.45
CA LEU A 323 -10.24 -30.77 19.89
C LEU A 323 -10.86 -31.64 20.95
N LYS A 324 -12.08 -32.12 20.71
CA LYS A 324 -12.70 -33.20 21.52
C LYS A 324 -12.00 -34.52 21.21
N ARG A 325 -12.01 -35.42 22.20
CA ARG A 325 -11.40 -36.76 22.03
C ARG A 325 -12.02 -37.49 20.84
N GLY A 326 -11.18 -38.14 20.04
CA GLY A 326 -11.59 -38.90 18.86
C GLY A 326 -11.85 -38.06 17.59
N SER A 327 -11.62 -36.76 17.65
CA SER A 327 -11.70 -35.89 16.47
C SER A 327 -10.45 -36.08 15.60
N ASP A 328 -10.64 -36.07 14.27
CA ASP A 328 -9.60 -36.12 13.27
C ASP A 328 -9.15 -34.69 12.93
N PRO A 329 -7.91 -34.27 13.24
CA PRO A 329 -7.44 -32.90 13.01
C PRO A 329 -7.49 -32.47 11.54
N GLU A 330 -7.16 -33.37 10.62
CA GLU A 330 -7.18 -33.09 9.19
C GLU A 330 -8.58 -32.77 8.67
N LYS A 331 -9.58 -33.57 9.09
CA LYS A 331 -10.98 -33.34 8.72
C LYS A 331 -11.52 -32.04 9.33
N VAL A 332 -11.11 -31.72 10.55
CA VAL A 332 -11.48 -30.44 11.20
C VAL A 332 -10.88 -29.28 10.42
N MET A 333 -9.59 -29.33 10.06
CA MET A 333 -8.96 -28.26 9.30
C MET A 333 -9.56 -28.12 7.89
N GLN A 334 -9.85 -29.20 7.19
CA GLN A 334 -10.55 -29.15 5.90
C GLN A 334 -11.94 -28.46 6.00
N LYS A 335 -12.66 -28.70 7.12
CA LYS A 335 -13.92 -28.02 7.40
C LYS A 335 -13.70 -26.53 7.67
N LEU A 336 -12.71 -26.19 8.50
CA LEU A 336 -12.40 -24.81 8.85
C LEU A 336 -11.93 -24.00 7.63
N PHE A 337 -11.13 -24.56 6.74
CA PHE A 337 -10.74 -23.94 5.46
C PHE A 337 -11.93 -23.58 4.58
N ARG A 338 -13.02 -24.33 4.63
CA ARG A 338 -14.23 -24.04 3.84
C ARG A 338 -15.16 -23.01 4.49
N LEU A 339 -15.12 -22.87 5.82
CA LEU A 339 -16.14 -22.14 6.57
C LEU A 339 -15.59 -20.90 7.30
N THR A 340 -14.27 -20.69 7.27
CA THR A 340 -13.60 -19.60 8.00
C THR A 340 -12.54 -18.92 7.14
N PRO A 341 -12.05 -17.72 7.51
CA PRO A 341 -10.96 -17.04 6.83
C PRO A 341 -9.56 -17.70 6.98
N LEU A 342 -9.47 -18.91 7.53
CA LEU A 342 -8.24 -19.71 7.49
C LEU A 342 -7.82 -20.09 6.06
N LEU A 343 -8.75 -20.10 5.12
CA LEU A 343 -8.52 -20.05 3.68
C LEU A 343 -9.25 -18.84 3.14
N ASP A 344 -8.53 -17.92 2.53
CA ASP A 344 -9.12 -16.70 2.00
C ASP A 344 -8.54 -16.34 0.62
N SER A 345 -9.22 -15.47 -0.09
CA SER A 345 -8.81 -14.99 -1.41
C SER A 345 -8.12 -13.64 -1.30
N GLN A 346 -6.91 -13.55 -1.85
CA GLN A 346 -6.20 -12.29 -2.04
C GLN A 346 -6.53 -11.76 -3.45
N SER A 347 -7.18 -10.62 -3.51
CA SER A 347 -7.45 -9.94 -4.79
C SER A 347 -6.22 -9.19 -5.29
N CYS A 348 -6.12 -9.08 -6.62
CA CYS A 348 -5.12 -8.30 -7.31
C CYS A 348 -5.78 -7.29 -8.25
N ASN A 349 -5.33 -6.05 -8.18
CA ASN A 349 -5.68 -4.97 -9.11
C ASN A 349 -4.50 -4.01 -9.16
N PHE A 350 -3.58 -4.25 -10.09
CA PHE A 350 -2.30 -3.53 -10.20
C PHE A 350 -2.53 -2.18 -10.88
N ASN A 351 -3.27 -1.31 -10.21
CA ASN A 351 -3.56 0.04 -10.66
C ASN A 351 -2.50 0.99 -10.12
N VAL A 352 -1.78 1.66 -11.02
CA VAL A 352 -0.64 2.53 -10.73
C VAL A 352 -0.80 3.83 -11.50
N LEU A 353 -0.36 4.94 -10.92
CA LEU A 353 -0.29 6.22 -11.61
C LEU A 353 0.98 6.29 -12.47
N ILE A 354 0.80 6.47 -13.76
CA ILE A 354 1.87 6.75 -14.71
C ILE A 354 1.61 8.15 -15.29
N ASN A 355 2.52 9.07 -15.04
CA ASN A 355 2.36 10.48 -15.44
C ASN A 355 1.01 11.08 -15.01
N GLY A 356 0.58 10.78 -13.78
CA GLY A 356 -0.67 11.28 -13.20
C GLY A 356 -1.95 10.60 -13.73
N GLN A 357 -1.83 9.55 -14.54
CA GLN A 357 -2.97 8.80 -15.06
C GLN A 357 -3.02 7.37 -14.46
N PRO A 358 -4.15 6.93 -13.89
CA PRO A 358 -4.29 5.58 -13.38
C PRO A 358 -4.34 4.57 -14.53
N ARG A 359 -3.48 3.56 -14.45
CA ARG A 359 -3.40 2.46 -15.41
C ARG A 359 -3.34 1.12 -14.67
N VAL A 360 -4.15 0.16 -15.08
CA VAL A 360 -4.03 -1.23 -14.62
C VAL A 360 -3.10 -1.95 -15.58
N MET A 361 -2.02 -2.50 -15.06
CA MET A 361 -0.94 -3.09 -15.85
C MET A 361 -0.52 -4.45 -15.29
N GLY A 362 -0.13 -5.35 -16.19
CA GLY A 362 0.51 -6.59 -15.79
C GLY A 362 1.94 -6.37 -15.27
N VAL A 363 2.54 -7.43 -14.73
CA VAL A 363 3.89 -7.38 -14.16
C VAL A 363 4.93 -6.94 -15.19
N ARG A 364 4.87 -7.49 -16.42
CA ARG A 364 5.79 -7.12 -17.50
C ARG A 364 5.72 -5.62 -17.83
N GLU A 365 4.52 -5.11 -18.00
CA GLU A 365 4.29 -3.71 -18.34
C GLU A 365 4.76 -2.79 -17.21
N LEU A 366 4.47 -3.13 -15.95
CA LEU A 366 4.96 -2.41 -14.77
C LEU A 366 6.48 -2.36 -14.70
N LEU A 367 7.17 -3.48 -14.93
CA LEU A 367 8.63 -3.53 -14.92
C LEU A 367 9.23 -2.74 -16.08
N GLN A 368 8.64 -2.77 -17.27
CA GLN A 368 9.08 -1.96 -18.41
C GLN A 368 8.92 -0.46 -18.15
N GLU A 369 7.81 -0.03 -17.57
CA GLU A 369 7.59 1.37 -17.16
C GLU A 369 8.61 1.78 -16.08
N TRP A 370 8.87 0.92 -15.08
CA TRP A 370 9.87 1.19 -14.06
C TRP A 370 11.29 1.27 -14.65
N ILE A 371 11.68 0.36 -15.53
CA ILE A 371 12.98 0.38 -16.21
C ILE A 371 13.16 1.69 -16.98
N THR A 372 12.14 2.10 -17.73
CA THR A 372 12.18 3.35 -18.53
C THR A 372 12.39 4.56 -17.62
N TRP A 373 11.63 4.66 -16.56
CA TRP A 373 11.74 5.70 -15.56
C TRP A 373 13.10 5.66 -14.83
N ARG A 374 13.58 4.47 -14.44
CA ARG A 374 14.88 4.34 -13.77
C ARG A 374 16.05 4.71 -14.68
N MET A 375 15.98 4.37 -15.97
CA MET A 375 16.98 4.81 -16.94
C MET A 375 17.07 6.33 -17.04
N ASP A 376 15.95 7.04 -16.94
CA ASP A 376 15.95 8.50 -16.91
C ASP A 376 16.62 9.03 -15.63
N CYS A 377 16.33 8.47 -14.46
CA CYS A 377 17.03 8.81 -13.22
C CYS A 377 18.58 8.64 -13.37
N VAL A 378 19.02 7.53 -13.97
CA VAL A 378 20.44 7.26 -14.19
C VAL A 378 21.06 8.27 -15.18
N ARG A 379 20.36 8.59 -16.27
CA ARG A 379 20.80 9.60 -17.25
C ARG A 379 20.96 10.97 -16.60
N ARG A 380 19.99 11.40 -15.80
CA ARG A 380 20.02 12.67 -15.06
C ARG A 380 21.19 12.71 -14.09
N ARG A 381 21.41 11.65 -13.29
CA ARG A 381 22.59 11.51 -12.42
C ARG A 381 23.90 11.66 -13.18
N LEU A 382 24.05 10.99 -14.31
CA LEU A 382 25.27 11.08 -15.12
C LEU A 382 25.49 12.50 -15.66
N ASN A 383 24.45 13.16 -16.15
CA ASN A 383 24.52 14.54 -16.61
C ASN A 383 24.93 15.49 -15.49
N TRP A 384 24.36 15.35 -14.30
CA TRP A 384 24.75 16.10 -13.11
C TRP A 384 26.23 15.87 -12.77
N SER A 385 26.70 14.62 -12.79
CA SER A 385 28.11 14.29 -12.52
C SER A 385 29.06 14.86 -13.57
N ILE A 386 28.67 14.85 -14.87
CA ILE A 386 29.44 15.43 -15.95
C ILE A 386 29.56 16.94 -15.76
N ALA A 387 28.44 17.62 -15.47
CA ALA A 387 28.43 19.07 -15.24
C ALA A 387 29.42 19.47 -14.12
N ARG A 388 29.32 18.79 -12.96
CA ARG A 388 30.21 19.04 -11.80
C ARG A 388 31.68 18.78 -12.07
N LYS A 389 32.00 17.69 -12.80
CA LYS A 389 33.36 17.37 -13.18
C LYS A 389 33.91 18.37 -14.23
N SER A 390 33.07 18.81 -15.13
CA SER A 390 33.45 19.83 -16.12
C SER A 390 33.75 21.19 -15.49
N GLU A 391 32.90 21.64 -14.55
CA GLU A 391 33.15 22.83 -13.74
C GLU A 391 34.50 22.74 -13.00
N LYS A 392 34.76 21.62 -12.34
CA LYS A 392 36.03 21.39 -11.63
C LYS A 392 37.22 21.38 -12.57
N LEU A 393 37.10 20.74 -13.75
CA LEU A 393 38.15 20.72 -14.76
C LEU A 393 38.45 22.14 -15.28
N HIS A 394 37.40 22.90 -15.55
CA HIS A 394 37.55 24.30 -16.02
C HIS A 394 38.30 25.17 -14.99
N LEU A 395 37.94 25.03 -13.69
CA LEU A 395 38.65 25.74 -12.62
C LEU A 395 40.14 25.33 -12.53
N LEU A 396 40.44 24.03 -12.66
CA LEU A 396 41.80 23.53 -12.60
C LEU A 396 42.67 23.91 -13.84
N GLN A 397 42.03 24.11 -14.98
CA GLN A 397 42.71 24.57 -16.20
C GLN A 397 42.97 26.10 -16.24
N GLY A 398 42.18 26.85 -15.42
CA GLY A 398 42.32 28.29 -15.30
C GLY A 398 43.30 28.75 -14.20
N LEU A 399 43.81 27.82 -13.41
CA LEU A 399 44.89 28.01 -12.42
C LEU A 399 46.24 27.70 -13.05
#